data_4072c27bfcafeef2c032b1a3897fe152
#
_entry.id   4072c27bfcafeef2c032b1a3897fe152
#
_cell.length_a   1.000
_cell.length_b   1.000
_cell.length_c   1.000
_cell.angle_alpha   90.00
_cell.angle_beta   90.00
_cell.angle_gamma   90.00
#
_symmetry.space_group_name_H-M   'P 1'
#
loop_
_entity.id
_entity.type
_entity.pdbx_description
1 polymer ?
#
loop_
_entity_poly.entity_id
_entity_poly.type
_entity_poly.pdbx_seq_one_letter_code
_entity_poly.pdbx_strand_id
1 'polypeptide(L)'
;MKKILGTVMAMTVGAMALTTATVSHAADSVNVAFFLEWATPNQIAKVDKAYDEAMGVDVNWTNFDSGVQMSEAMLAGDIDIAYSQGLAPFVTAIQQGAPLKMVGIAVIYEANDCFVKNGLGITSANASELEGKTVAVPLNTMADFSFRKQMAALDVDTSTMTIVDQVPADGAASLRDGSVDMACIFGGASAAAAGEVGKPIMSSQEKMDAGIGSFDVVSVTESFAKENPDLLRTFLEVTDEANAAWMASDAQLRKVAADAGMDLKTTKDQMAGFVFPSVGEQLSDYFGKDGIAAAAAESLGLVFKKPGAWNVDQKIAKVITGEFLN
;
A
#
# COMPACT_ATOMS: atom_id res chain seq x y z
N MET A 1 79.73 8.24 -48.27
CA MET A 1 78.56 9.00 -47.79
C MET A 1 77.32 8.44 -48.52
N LYS A 2 76.58 7.51 -47.90
CA LYS A 2 75.32 6.99 -48.46
C LYS A 2 74.24 7.21 -47.39
N LYS A 3 73.23 7.98 -47.71
CA LYS A 3 72.03 8.24 -46.92
C LYS A 3 71.10 7.00 -47.08
N ILE A 4 70.70 6.43 -45.98
CA ILE A 4 69.67 5.38 -45.92
C ILE A 4 68.39 6.06 -45.45
N LEU A 5 67.40 6.03 -46.31
CA LEU A 5 66.03 6.49 -46.05
C LEU A 5 65.28 5.35 -45.37
N GLY A 6 64.88 5.55 -44.15
CA GLY A 6 64.00 4.55 -43.45
C GLY A 6 62.55 4.96 -43.60
N THR A 7 61.76 4.07 -44.21
CA THR A 7 60.29 4.20 -44.33
C THR A 7 59.64 3.74 -43.05
N VAL A 8 58.89 4.62 -42.37
CA VAL A 8 58.09 4.30 -41.21
C VAL A 8 56.66 3.87 -41.69
N MET A 9 56.37 2.63 -41.48
CA MET A 9 55.02 2.05 -41.76
C MET A 9 54.13 2.25 -40.54
N ALA A 10 53.13 3.15 -40.65
CA ALA A 10 52.16 3.39 -39.61
C ALA A 10 51.10 2.26 -39.65
N MET A 11 51.06 1.42 -38.64
CA MET A 11 49.96 0.48 -38.39
C MET A 11 48.83 1.19 -37.70
N THR A 12 47.73 1.39 -38.39
CA THR A 12 46.42 1.81 -37.79
C THR A 12 45.78 0.60 -37.11
N VAL A 13 45.79 0.55 -35.79
CA VAL A 13 44.98 -0.39 -35.00
C VAL A 13 43.57 0.15 -34.96
N GLY A 14 42.67 -0.48 -35.73
CA GLY A 14 41.22 -0.22 -35.64
C GLY A 14 40.69 -0.83 -34.31
N ALA A 15 40.28 0.03 -33.42
CA ALA A 15 39.52 -0.39 -32.22
C ALA A 15 38.11 -0.77 -32.63
N MET A 16 37.81 -2.07 -32.75
CA MET A 16 36.43 -2.59 -32.80
C MET A 16 35.82 -2.42 -31.41
N ALA A 17 34.90 -1.43 -31.28
CA ALA A 17 34.04 -1.32 -30.12
C ALA A 17 33.04 -2.49 -30.14
N LEU A 18 33.28 -3.50 -29.31
CA LEU A 18 32.26 -4.50 -28.99
C LEU A 18 31.17 -3.80 -28.16
N THR A 19 30.07 -3.48 -28.82
CA THR A 19 28.81 -3.17 -28.13
C THR A 19 28.28 -4.47 -27.55
N THR A 20 28.53 -4.73 -26.28
CA THR A 20 27.81 -5.76 -25.51
C THR A 20 26.39 -5.28 -25.40
N ALA A 21 25.50 -5.80 -26.23
CA ALA A 21 24.07 -5.71 -25.97
C ALA A 21 23.84 -6.46 -24.65
N THR A 22 23.48 -5.72 -23.60
CA THR A 22 22.94 -6.30 -22.37
C THR A 22 21.60 -6.93 -22.78
N VAL A 23 21.59 -8.26 -22.90
CA VAL A 23 20.32 -9.00 -23.00
C VAL A 23 19.65 -8.77 -21.65
N SER A 24 18.63 -7.95 -21.61
CA SER A 24 17.71 -7.87 -20.47
C SER A 24 17.09 -9.27 -20.35
N HIS A 25 17.47 -10.03 -19.34
CA HIS A 25 16.73 -11.24 -18.99
C HIS A 25 15.41 -10.73 -18.41
N ALA A 26 14.31 -11.10 -19.04
CA ALA A 26 13.00 -11.00 -18.40
C ALA A 26 13.06 -11.79 -17.08
N ALA A 27 12.40 -11.29 -16.03
CA ALA A 27 12.37 -12.01 -14.76
C ALA A 27 11.78 -13.41 -14.95
N ASP A 28 12.37 -14.42 -14.34
CA ASP A 28 11.85 -15.79 -14.39
C ASP A 28 10.58 -15.96 -13.53
N SER A 29 10.34 -15.05 -12.59
CA SER A 29 9.14 -14.96 -11.73
C SER A 29 8.93 -13.54 -11.25
N VAL A 30 7.72 -13.25 -10.76
CA VAL A 30 7.36 -11.97 -10.13
C VAL A 30 6.87 -12.23 -8.72
N ASN A 31 7.45 -11.53 -7.74
CA ASN A 31 7.12 -11.69 -6.33
C ASN A 31 6.20 -10.55 -5.87
N VAL A 32 5.00 -10.89 -5.42
CA VAL A 32 3.94 -9.93 -5.09
C VAL A 32 3.56 -10.05 -3.61
N ALA A 33 3.61 -8.92 -2.90
CA ALA A 33 3.08 -8.82 -1.55
C ALA A 33 1.58 -8.53 -1.56
N PHE A 34 0.83 -9.10 -0.62
CA PHE A 34 -0.59 -8.85 -0.41
C PHE A 34 -0.96 -8.97 1.07
N PHE A 35 -2.21 -8.63 1.42
CA PHE A 35 -2.75 -8.82 2.77
C PHE A 35 -3.75 -9.97 2.82
N LEU A 36 -3.72 -10.75 3.91
CA LEU A 36 -4.88 -11.50 4.39
C LEU A 36 -5.88 -10.53 5.05
N GLU A 37 -7.11 -10.99 5.24
CA GLU A 37 -8.21 -10.19 5.81
C GLU A 37 -8.54 -8.89 5.02
N TRP A 38 -8.11 -8.83 3.76
CA TRP A 38 -8.28 -7.68 2.87
C TRP A 38 -8.82 -8.14 1.52
N ALA A 39 -10.15 -8.16 1.41
CA ALA A 39 -10.86 -8.72 0.26
C ALA A 39 -10.82 -7.78 -0.94
N THR A 40 -10.28 -8.24 -2.06
CA THR A 40 -10.21 -7.48 -3.31
C THR A 40 -10.51 -8.36 -4.52
N PRO A 41 -11.12 -7.85 -5.61
CA PRO A 41 -11.52 -8.65 -6.77
C PRO A 41 -10.36 -9.37 -7.46
N ASN A 42 -9.17 -8.77 -7.46
CA ASN A 42 -7.97 -9.33 -8.08
C ASN A 42 -7.53 -10.67 -7.47
N GLN A 43 -8.00 -11.00 -6.26
CA GLN A 43 -7.76 -12.31 -5.63
C GLN A 43 -8.39 -13.44 -6.46
N ILE A 44 -9.42 -13.17 -7.27
CA ILE A 44 -9.97 -14.15 -8.21
C ILE A 44 -8.91 -14.46 -9.28
N ALA A 45 -8.32 -13.45 -9.90
CA ALA A 45 -7.26 -13.61 -10.88
C ALA A 45 -6.02 -14.29 -10.30
N LYS A 46 -5.67 -13.99 -9.04
CA LYS A 46 -4.61 -14.69 -8.28
C LYS A 46 -4.90 -16.18 -8.15
N VAL A 47 -6.09 -16.55 -7.64
CA VAL A 47 -6.49 -17.96 -7.42
C VAL A 47 -6.59 -18.72 -8.74
N ASP A 48 -7.10 -18.09 -9.78
CA ASP A 48 -7.26 -18.68 -11.11
C ASP A 48 -5.96 -18.68 -11.93
N LYS A 49 -4.87 -18.15 -11.39
CA LYS A 49 -3.55 -18.01 -12.06
C LYS A 49 -3.60 -17.17 -13.34
N ALA A 50 -4.56 -16.25 -13.45
CA ALA A 50 -4.65 -15.37 -14.62
C ALA A 50 -3.43 -14.44 -14.77
N TYR A 51 -2.81 -14.05 -13.67
CA TYR A 51 -1.53 -13.31 -13.70
C TYR A 51 -0.42 -14.15 -14.32
N ASP A 52 -0.25 -15.41 -13.88
CA ASP A 52 0.77 -16.33 -14.39
C ASP A 52 0.59 -16.57 -15.91
N GLU A 53 -0.67 -16.79 -16.33
CA GLU A 53 -1.00 -17.03 -17.74
C GLU A 53 -0.73 -15.80 -18.63
N ALA A 54 -1.16 -14.62 -18.19
CA ALA A 54 -1.02 -13.38 -18.96
C ALA A 54 0.44 -12.90 -19.03
N MET A 55 1.18 -13.01 -17.90
CA MET A 55 2.58 -12.57 -17.82
C MET A 55 3.56 -13.59 -18.39
N GLY A 56 3.15 -14.87 -18.52
CA GLY A 56 4.00 -15.95 -19.02
C GLY A 56 5.16 -16.34 -18.08
N VAL A 57 5.07 -15.96 -16.82
CA VAL A 57 6.01 -16.27 -15.74
C VAL A 57 5.25 -16.65 -14.47
N ASP A 58 5.91 -17.32 -13.53
CA ASP A 58 5.31 -17.64 -12.23
C ASP A 58 5.12 -16.35 -11.41
N VAL A 59 3.93 -16.14 -10.82
CA VAL A 59 3.63 -15.04 -9.91
C VAL A 59 3.50 -15.58 -8.49
N ASN A 60 4.49 -15.26 -7.65
CA ASN A 60 4.59 -15.73 -6.28
C ASN A 60 3.94 -14.71 -5.33
N TRP A 61 2.92 -15.12 -4.60
CA TRP A 61 2.22 -14.25 -3.66
C TRP A 61 2.63 -14.52 -2.21
N THR A 62 3.06 -13.48 -1.50
CA THR A 62 3.44 -13.55 -0.08
C THR A 62 2.58 -12.60 0.73
N ASN A 63 1.92 -13.10 1.78
CA ASN A 63 1.14 -12.26 2.68
C ASN A 63 2.02 -11.58 3.74
N PHE A 64 1.60 -10.38 4.13
CA PHE A 64 2.23 -9.57 5.18
C PHE A 64 1.18 -9.05 6.16
N ASP A 65 1.60 -8.76 7.39
CA ASP A 65 0.71 -8.23 8.43
C ASP A 65 0.60 -6.70 8.38
N SER A 66 1.51 -6.02 7.67
CA SER A 66 1.49 -4.57 7.50
C SER A 66 2.17 -4.10 6.21
N GLY A 67 1.77 -2.92 5.72
CA GLY A 67 2.43 -2.28 4.58
C GLY A 67 3.87 -1.82 4.88
N VAL A 68 4.25 -1.68 6.14
CA VAL A 68 5.63 -1.42 6.57
C VAL A 68 6.51 -2.63 6.26
N GLN A 69 6.06 -3.83 6.65
CA GLN A 69 6.77 -5.08 6.33
C GLN A 69 6.86 -5.33 4.82
N MET A 70 5.82 -4.96 4.03
CA MET A 70 5.90 -5.00 2.56
C MET A 70 7.03 -4.11 2.04
N SER A 71 7.15 -2.86 2.55
CA SER A 71 8.24 -1.95 2.18
C SER A 71 9.62 -2.53 2.53
N GLU A 72 9.75 -3.14 3.69
CA GLU A 72 11.00 -3.77 4.14
C GLU A 72 11.40 -4.94 3.23
N ALA A 73 10.45 -5.80 2.85
CA ALA A 73 10.67 -6.91 1.92
C ALA A 73 11.02 -6.42 0.50
N MET A 74 10.39 -5.32 0.03
CA MET A 74 10.75 -4.69 -1.24
C MET A 74 12.17 -4.13 -1.21
N LEU A 75 12.59 -3.51 -0.10
CA LEU A 75 13.95 -2.99 0.07
C LEU A 75 14.99 -4.11 0.19
N ALA A 76 14.61 -5.27 0.74
CA ALA A 76 15.47 -6.45 0.80
C ALA A 76 15.63 -7.13 -0.57
N GLY A 77 14.74 -6.82 -1.55
CA GLY A 77 14.72 -7.44 -2.87
C GLY A 77 13.95 -8.76 -2.93
N ASP A 78 13.15 -9.05 -1.89
CA ASP A 78 12.32 -10.27 -1.83
C ASP A 78 10.98 -10.09 -2.55
N ILE A 79 10.52 -8.84 -2.70
CA ILE A 79 9.23 -8.46 -3.31
C ILE A 79 9.45 -7.41 -4.40
N ASP A 80 8.84 -7.63 -5.55
CA ASP A 80 8.86 -6.72 -6.70
C ASP A 80 7.70 -5.73 -6.69
N ILE A 81 6.49 -6.23 -6.42
CA ILE A 81 5.23 -5.47 -6.42
C ILE A 81 4.53 -5.67 -5.07
N ALA A 82 4.03 -4.59 -4.46
CA ALA A 82 3.14 -4.67 -3.32
C ALA A 82 1.73 -4.22 -3.74
N TYR A 83 0.78 -5.15 -3.69
CA TYR A 83 -0.62 -4.89 -4.00
C TYR A 83 -1.38 -4.49 -2.73
N SER A 84 -2.12 -3.40 -2.83
CA SER A 84 -2.90 -2.81 -1.74
C SER A 84 -2.04 -2.38 -0.54
N GLN A 85 -0.80 -1.93 -0.81
CA GLN A 85 -0.01 -1.29 0.23
C GLN A 85 -0.67 0.03 0.63
N GLY A 86 -0.84 0.28 1.93
CA GLY A 86 -1.37 1.56 2.41
C GLY A 86 -0.49 2.75 1.95
N LEU A 87 -1.11 3.88 1.62
CA LEU A 87 -0.35 5.07 1.19
C LEU A 87 0.64 5.55 2.26
N ALA A 88 0.32 5.43 3.55
CA ALA A 88 1.19 5.86 4.64
C ALA A 88 2.51 5.08 4.72
N PRO A 89 2.55 3.74 4.71
CA PRO A 89 3.80 3.00 4.68
C PRO A 89 4.61 3.27 3.41
N PHE A 90 3.96 3.43 2.24
CA PHE A 90 4.62 3.82 1.00
C PHE A 90 5.31 5.19 1.14
N VAL A 91 4.60 6.22 1.60
CA VAL A 91 5.15 7.57 1.81
C VAL A 91 6.29 7.56 2.82
N THR A 92 6.13 6.83 3.92
CA THR A 92 7.17 6.68 4.95
C THR A 92 8.45 6.04 4.37
N ALA A 93 8.32 5.00 3.58
CA ALA A 93 9.44 4.34 2.92
C ALA A 93 10.17 5.29 1.96
N ILE A 94 9.44 6.03 1.13
CA ILE A 94 10.02 7.03 0.21
C ILE A 94 10.74 8.14 0.97
N GLN A 95 10.19 8.61 2.07
CA GLN A 95 10.84 9.61 2.92
C GLN A 95 12.17 9.13 3.49
N GLN A 96 12.32 7.82 3.67
CA GLN A 96 13.55 7.17 4.08
C GLN A 96 14.50 6.86 2.91
N GLY A 97 14.11 7.22 1.68
CA GLY A 97 14.91 7.04 0.47
C GLY A 97 14.72 5.72 -0.26
N ALA A 98 13.65 4.98 0.06
CA ALA A 98 13.32 3.73 -0.64
C ALA A 98 13.11 3.98 -2.15
N PRO A 99 13.72 3.17 -3.03
CA PRO A 99 13.57 3.29 -4.48
C PRO A 99 12.27 2.60 -4.94
N LEU A 100 11.14 3.16 -4.54
CA LEU A 100 9.80 2.66 -4.86
C LEU A 100 9.04 3.65 -5.75
N LYS A 101 8.11 3.14 -6.55
CA LYS A 101 7.13 3.90 -7.32
C LYS A 101 5.72 3.46 -6.96
N MET A 102 4.78 4.40 -6.93
CA MET A 102 3.35 4.15 -6.93
C MET A 102 2.87 4.17 -8.39
N VAL A 103 2.21 3.09 -8.81
CA VAL A 103 1.84 2.85 -10.21
C VAL A 103 0.34 2.58 -10.41
N GLY A 104 -0.42 2.45 -9.32
CA GLY A 104 -1.86 2.23 -9.36
C GLY A 104 -2.53 2.52 -8.02
N ILE A 105 -3.86 2.71 -8.06
CA ILE A 105 -4.74 2.70 -6.90
C ILE A 105 -5.33 1.30 -6.80
N ALA A 106 -5.08 0.62 -5.69
CA ALA A 106 -5.59 -0.73 -5.47
C ALA A 106 -7.05 -0.71 -5.02
N VAL A 107 -7.37 0.14 -4.05
CA VAL A 107 -8.71 0.26 -3.46
C VAL A 107 -8.85 1.61 -2.75
N ILE A 108 -10.04 2.18 -2.84
CA ILE A 108 -10.47 3.36 -2.07
C ILE A 108 -11.44 2.87 -1.01
N TYR A 109 -11.29 3.35 0.21
CA TYR A 109 -12.12 2.92 1.33
C TYR A 109 -12.27 4.04 2.37
N GLU A 110 -13.25 3.87 3.25
CA GLU A 110 -13.38 4.72 4.43
C GLU A 110 -12.17 4.53 5.36
N ALA A 111 -11.78 5.61 6.04
CA ALA A 111 -10.66 5.56 7.00
C ALA A 111 -10.86 4.47 8.07
N ASN A 112 -9.77 3.83 8.45
CA ASN A 112 -9.75 2.76 9.44
C ASN A 112 -10.37 3.20 10.77
N ASP A 113 -11.05 2.28 11.44
CA ASP A 113 -11.68 2.51 12.72
C ASP A 113 -10.69 2.42 13.89
N CYS A 114 -10.91 3.28 14.88
CA CYS A 114 -10.34 3.16 16.21
C CYS A 114 -11.44 2.76 17.18
N PHE A 115 -11.39 1.54 17.69
CA PHE A 115 -12.39 0.95 18.59
C PHE A 115 -12.06 1.25 20.05
N VAL A 116 -12.96 1.92 20.73
CA VAL A 116 -12.88 2.13 22.19
C VAL A 116 -13.57 0.97 22.90
N LYS A 117 -12.91 0.42 23.94
CA LYS A 117 -13.41 -0.70 24.71
C LYS A 117 -14.78 -0.43 25.32
N ASN A 118 -15.69 -1.40 25.19
CA ASN A 118 -16.99 -1.35 25.83
C ASN A 118 -16.86 -1.19 27.35
N GLY A 119 -17.76 -0.37 27.94
CA GLY A 119 -17.76 -0.13 29.40
C GLY A 119 -16.98 1.12 29.85
N LEU A 120 -16.13 1.71 28.98
CA LEU A 120 -15.47 2.98 29.29
C LEU A 120 -16.41 4.19 29.15
N GLY A 121 -17.50 4.08 28.39
CA GLY A 121 -18.46 5.16 28.19
C GLY A 121 -17.94 6.31 27.31
N ILE A 122 -16.78 6.13 26.68
CA ILE A 122 -16.15 7.17 25.83
C ILE A 122 -16.72 7.10 24.41
N THR A 123 -17.08 8.26 23.90
CA THR A 123 -17.64 8.49 22.55
C THR A 123 -17.00 9.74 21.96
N SER A 124 -17.32 10.09 20.72
CA SER A 124 -16.85 11.34 20.08
C SER A 124 -17.22 12.60 20.91
N ALA A 125 -18.34 12.56 21.64
CA ALA A 125 -18.80 13.70 22.44
C ALA A 125 -17.96 13.98 23.72
N ASN A 126 -17.25 12.98 24.24
CA ASN A 126 -16.40 13.09 25.43
C ASN A 126 -15.00 12.50 25.19
N ALA A 127 -14.50 12.61 23.95
CA ALA A 127 -13.26 11.97 23.51
C ALA A 127 -12.01 12.40 24.31
N SER A 128 -12.03 13.57 24.97
CA SER A 128 -10.94 13.99 25.87
C SER A 128 -10.68 13.01 27.03
N GLU A 129 -11.64 12.14 27.37
CA GLU A 129 -11.44 11.06 28.33
C GLU A 129 -10.48 9.94 27.85
N LEU A 130 -10.10 9.98 26.55
CA LEU A 130 -9.01 9.14 25.99
C LEU A 130 -7.61 9.61 26.43
N GLU A 131 -7.47 10.84 26.88
CA GLU A 131 -6.20 11.35 27.39
C GLU A 131 -5.71 10.50 28.57
N GLY A 132 -4.43 10.14 28.54
CA GLY A 132 -3.83 9.22 29.52
C GLY A 132 -4.16 7.74 29.32
N LYS A 133 -4.98 7.36 28.35
CA LYS A 133 -5.33 5.96 28.03
C LYS A 133 -4.26 5.27 27.21
N THR A 134 -4.35 3.93 27.16
CA THR A 134 -3.47 3.11 26.32
C THR A 134 -4.18 2.73 25.04
N VAL A 135 -3.50 2.92 23.91
CA VAL A 135 -4.03 2.62 22.58
C VAL A 135 -3.06 1.74 21.78
N ALA A 136 -3.59 0.68 21.17
CA ALA A 136 -2.87 -0.13 20.19
C ALA A 136 -3.03 0.50 18.80
N VAL A 137 -1.91 0.78 18.14
CA VAL A 137 -1.88 1.37 16.81
C VAL A 137 -0.77 0.71 16.00
N PRO A 138 -1.03 0.15 14.81
CA PRO A 138 0.03 -0.29 13.92
C PRO A 138 0.71 0.94 13.31
N LEU A 139 1.86 1.33 13.89
CA LEU A 139 2.53 2.59 13.59
C LEU A 139 2.98 2.70 12.12
N ASN A 140 2.96 3.91 11.59
CA ASN A 140 3.32 4.26 10.21
C ASN A 140 2.42 3.58 9.15
N THR A 141 1.24 3.10 9.51
CA THR A 141 0.22 2.57 8.61
C THR A 141 -0.91 3.58 8.37
N MET A 142 -1.88 3.20 7.50
CA MET A 142 -3.09 4.01 7.34
C MET A 142 -3.95 4.06 8.61
N ALA A 143 -3.91 3.04 9.48
CA ALA A 143 -4.59 3.08 10.77
C ALA A 143 -3.94 4.11 11.74
N ASP A 144 -2.61 4.25 11.72
CA ASP A 144 -1.92 5.31 12.47
C ASP A 144 -2.29 6.71 11.94
N PHE A 145 -2.33 6.87 10.62
CA PHE A 145 -2.81 8.11 10.01
C PHE A 145 -4.25 8.43 10.41
N SER A 146 -5.15 7.46 10.31
CA SER A 146 -6.55 7.58 10.72
C SER A 146 -6.67 7.93 12.21
N PHE A 147 -5.91 7.25 13.08
CA PHE A 147 -5.84 7.56 14.51
C PHE A 147 -5.48 9.03 14.75
N ARG A 148 -4.38 9.51 14.16
CA ARG A 148 -3.93 10.91 14.35
C ARG A 148 -4.96 11.91 13.84
N LYS A 149 -5.59 11.62 12.70
CA LYS A 149 -6.64 12.48 12.14
C LYS A 149 -7.91 12.48 13.00
N GLN A 150 -8.35 11.32 13.47
CA GLN A 150 -9.51 11.22 14.36
C GLN A 150 -9.26 11.93 15.69
N MET A 151 -8.11 11.72 16.33
CA MET A 151 -7.76 12.41 17.58
C MET A 151 -7.70 13.94 17.39
N ALA A 152 -7.10 14.40 16.30
CA ALA A 152 -7.04 15.83 15.98
C ALA A 152 -8.45 16.43 15.73
N ALA A 153 -9.33 15.70 15.03
CA ALA A 153 -10.71 16.13 14.78
C ALA A 153 -11.56 16.17 16.07
N LEU A 154 -11.23 15.34 17.05
CA LEU A 154 -11.90 15.26 18.36
C LEU A 154 -11.21 16.11 19.45
N ASP A 155 -10.18 16.89 19.09
CA ASP A 155 -9.40 17.75 20.00
C ASP A 155 -8.78 16.98 21.20
N VAL A 156 -8.28 15.76 20.94
CA VAL A 156 -7.65 14.89 21.94
C VAL A 156 -6.11 15.06 21.91
N ASP A 157 -5.52 15.36 23.06
CA ASP A 157 -4.06 15.44 23.20
C ASP A 157 -3.43 14.04 23.28
N THR A 158 -2.96 13.55 22.13
CA THR A 158 -2.30 12.25 22.04
C THR A 158 -0.95 12.17 22.74
N SER A 159 -0.34 13.30 23.13
CA SER A 159 0.94 13.30 23.86
C SER A 159 0.82 12.72 25.27
N THR A 160 -0.39 12.68 25.81
CA THR A 160 -0.70 12.11 27.13
C THR A 160 -1.00 10.61 27.06
N MET A 161 -1.26 10.06 25.87
CA MET A 161 -1.63 8.66 25.66
C MET A 161 -0.41 7.73 25.64
N THR A 162 -0.59 6.50 26.05
CA THR A 162 0.40 5.43 25.82
C THR A 162 0.08 4.71 24.53
N ILE A 163 0.89 4.95 23.49
CA ILE A 163 0.73 4.31 22.18
C ILE A 163 1.58 3.05 22.13
N VAL A 164 0.95 1.89 21.87
CA VAL A 164 1.60 0.59 21.73
C VAL A 164 1.55 0.18 20.26
N ASP A 165 2.72 -0.08 19.69
CA ASP A 165 2.81 -0.56 18.30
C ASP A 165 2.41 -2.03 18.24
N GLN A 166 1.27 -2.32 17.61
CA GLN A 166 0.73 -3.67 17.46
C GLN A 166 0.09 -3.84 16.08
N VAL A 167 0.30 -5.00 15.47
CA VAL A 167 -0.44 -5.40 14.26
C VAL A 167 -1.93 -5.57 14.58
N PRO A 168 -2.84 -5.47 13.60
CA PRO A 168 -4.29 -5.44 13.84
C PRO A 168 -4.83 -6.59 14.68
N ALA A 169 -4.39 -7.83 14.43
CA ALA A 169 -4.84 -9.00 15.17
C ALA A 169 -4.45 -8.94 16.67
N ASP A 170 -3.22 -8.50 16.96
CA ASP A 170 -2.73 -8.34 18.34
C ASP A 170 -3.43 -7.17 19.03
N GLY A 171 -3.68 -6.05 18.31
CA GLY A 171 -4.44 -4.92 18.81
C GLY A 171 -5.88 -5.30 19.18
N ALA A 172 -6.57 -6.11 18.35
CA ALA A 172 -7.90 -6.63 18.65
C ALA A 172 -7.90 -7.57 19.87
N ALA A 173 -6.87 -8.42 20.00
CA ALA A 173 -6.70 -9.28 21.17
C ALA A 173 -6.45 -8.47 22.45
N SER A 174 -5.57 -7.48 22.40
CA SER A 174 -5.28 -6.57 23.54
C SER A 174 -6.49 -5.74 23.96
N LEU A 175 -7.34 -5.32 23.00
CA LEU A 175 -8.61 -4.65 23.29
C LEU A 175 -9.58 -5.61 24.02
N ARG A 176 -9.64 -6.87 23.58
CA ARG A 176 -10.51 -7.89 24.19
C ARG A 176 -10.10 -8.21 25.64
N ASP A 177 -8.82 -8.44 25.90
CA ASP A 177 -8.32 -8.78 27.24
C ASP A 177 -8.21 -7.57 28.18
N GLY A 178 -8.24 -6.35 27.65
CA GLY A 178 -8.20 -5.10 28.40
C GLY A 178 -6.80 -4.59 28.70
N SER A 179 -5.81 -5.06 27.98
CA SER A 179 -4.45 -4.52 28.02
C SER A 179 -4.37 -3.14 27.40
N VAL A 180 -5.32 -2.81 26.51
CA VAL A 180 -5.48 -1.48 25.94
C VAL A 180 -6.93 -0.99 26.06
N ASP A 181 -7.12 0.33 26.11
CA ASP A 181 -8.42 1.00 26.19
C ASP A 181 -9.04 1.25 24.81
N MET A 182 -8.19 1.38 23.80
CA MET A 182 -8.56 1.61 22.40
C MET A 182 -7.61 0.85 21.49
N ALA A 183 -8.11 0.43 20.31
CA ALA A 183 -7.30 -0.16 19.26
C ALA A 183 -7.72 0.37 17.87
N CYS A 184 -6.76 0.81 17.07
CA CYS A 184 -6.99 1.22 15.69
C CYS A 184 -6.66 0.06 14.75
N ILE A 185 -7.63 -0.37 13.96
CA ILE A 185 -7.64 -1.68 13.31
C ILE A 185 -7.88 -1.52 11.81
N PHE A 186 -7.18 -2.31 11.00
CA PHE A 186 -7.55 -2.63 9.63
C PHE A 186 -7.65 -4.16 9.47
N GLY A 187 -8.19 -4.61 8.34
CA GLY A 187 -8.47 -6.04 8.13
C GLY A 187 -9.85 -6.44 8.64
N GLY A 188 -10.59 -7.21 7.81
CA GLY A 188 -11.99 -7.51 8.06
C GLY A 188 -12.22 -8.34 9.32
N ALA A 189 -11.46 -9.41 9.54
CA ALA A 189 -11.62 -10.29 10.70
C ALA A 189 -11.15 -9.61 11.98
N SER A 190 -10.04 -8.88 11.94
CA SER A 190 -9.51 -8.13 13.09
C SER A 190 -10.45 -7.00 13.52
N ALA A 191 -11.03 -6.26 12.55
CA ALA A 191 -12.03 -5.21 12.83
C ALA A 191 -13.32 -5.82 13.40
N ALA A 192 -13.80 -6.94 12.87
CA ALA A 192 -14.96 -7.65 13.41
C ALA A 192 -14.72 -8.09 14.85
N ALA A 193 -13.55 -8.66 15.14
CA ALA A 193 -13.17 -9.07 16.50
C ALA A 193 -13.08 -7.89 17.49
N ALA A 194 -12.56 -6.74 17.07
CA ALA A 194 -12.54 -5.52 17.87
C ALA A 194 -13.97 -4.99 18.12
N GLY A 195 -14.84 -5.07 17.12
CA GLY A 195 -16.26 -4.66 17.19
C GLY A 195 -17.10 -5.46 18.18
N GLU A 196 -16.71 -6.71 18.51
CA GLU A 196 -17.38 -7.51 19.56
C GLU A 196 -17.20 -6.89 20.96
N VAL A 197 -16.06 -6.25 21.22
CA VAL A 197 -15.64 -5.78 22.54
C VAL A 197 -15.48 -4.27 22.63
N GLY A 198 -15.60 -3.55 21.52
CA GLY A 198 -15.44 -2.11 21.40
C GLY A 198 -16.42 -1.49 20.40
N LYS A 199 -16.37 -0.17 20.33
CA LYS A 199 -17.12 0.61 19.32
C LYS A 199 -16.21 1.64 18.66
N PRO A 200 -16.37 1.93 17.37
CA PRO A 200 -15.66 3.03 16.72
C PRO A 200 -15.88 4.34 17.49
N ILE A 201 -14.80 5.10 17.70
CA ILE A 201 -14.86 6.41 18.37
C ILE A 201 -15.56 7.48 17.50
N MET A 202 -15.45 7.36 16.19
CA MET A 202 -16.15 8.19 15.21
C MET A 202 -16.97 7.31 14.29
N SER A 203 -18.17 7.77 13.96
CA SER A 203 -18.99 7.19 12.90
C SER A 203 -18.42 7.50 11.51
N SER A 204 -18.88 6.76 10.50
CA SER A 204 -18.55 7.01 9.09
C SER A 204 -18.84 8.45 8.68
N GLN A 205 -19.99 9.00 9.11
CA GLN A 205 -20.37 10.37 8.80
C GLN A 205 -19.40 11.40 9.44
N GLU A 206 -19.03 11.21 10.71
CA GLU A 206 -18.09 12.10 11.39
C GLU A 206 -16.69 12.06 10.73
N LYS A 207 -16.24 10.89 10.28
CA LYS A 207 -14.98 10.77 9.52
C LYS A 207 -15.07 11.49 8.17
N MET A 208 -16.15 11.34 7.43
CA MET A 208 -16.37 12.04 6.16
C MET A 208 -16.41 13.57 6.36
N ASP A 209 -17.15 14.06 7.36
CA ASP A 209 -17.24 15.48 7.67
C ASP A 209 -15.89 16.08 8.07
N ALA A 210 -15.03 15.27 8.68
CA ALA A 210 -13.65 15.64 9.03
C ALA A 210 -12.65 15.47 7.86
N GLY A 211 -13.10 15.04 6.67
CA GLY A 211 -12.24 14.80 5.51
C GLY A 211 -11.22 13.67 5.70
N ILE A 212 -11.58 12.67 6.49
CA ILE A 212 -10.73 11.50 6.77
C ILE A 212 -11.13 10.39 5.81
N GLY A 213 -10.41 10.26 4.72
CA GLY A 213 -10.53 9.18 3.73
C GLY A 213 -9.23 8.44 3.53
N SER A 214 -9.27 7.34 2.80
CA SER A 214 -8.12 6.47 2.61
C SER A 214 -8.16 5.76 1.25
N PHE A 215 -6.97 5.44 0.75
CA PHE A 215 -6.80 4.50 -0.35
C PHE A 215 -5.46 3.76 -0.21
N ASP A 216 -5.43 2.56 -0.74
CA ASP A 216 -4.23 1.78 -0.89
C ASP A 216 -3.73 1.84 -2.31
N VAL A 217 -2.44 1.61 -2.47
CA VAL A 217 -1.73 1.75 -3.72
C VAL A 217 -1.16 0.42 -4.22
N VAL A 218 -0.92 0.35 -5.51
CA VAL A 218 0.00 -0.62 -6.08
C VAL A 218 1.36 0.06 -6.15
N SER A 219 2.32 -0.46 -5.39
CA SER A 219 3.70 0.02 -5.41
C SER A 219 4.63 -1.02 -6.01
N VAL A 220 5.73 -0.55 -6.58
CA VAL A 220 6.72 -1.39 -7.28
C VAL A 220 8.13 -0.88 -6.99
N THR A 221 9.13 -1.76 -7.00
CA THR A 221 10.53 -1.33 -6.95
C THR A 221 10.92 -0.61 -8.24
N GLU A 222 11.73 0.45 -8.14
CA GLU A 222 12.21 1.18 -9.34
C GLU A 222 12.99 0.26 -10.29
N SER A 223 13.73 -0.72 -9.75
CA SER A 223 14.48 -1.71 -10.54
C SER A 223 13.53 -2.56 -11.38
N PHE A 224 12.50 -3.17 -10.76
CA PHE A 224 11.54 -4.00 -11.47
C PHE A 224 10.77 -3.21 -12.54
N ALA A 225 10.28 -2.01 -12.20
CA ALA A 225 9.57 -1.15 -13.16
C ALA A 225 10.42 -0.78 -14.38
N LYS A 226 11.74 -0.60 -14.18
CA LYS A 226 12.68 -0.27 -15.25
C LYS A 226 13.07 -1.48 -16.10
N GLU A 227 13.28 -2.62 -15.46
CA GLU A 227 13.81 -3.83 -16.11
C GLU A 227 12.70 -4.67 -16.75
N ASN A 228 11.49 -4.62 -16.17
CA ASN A 228 10.33 -5.42 -16.58
C ASN A 228 9.05 -4.58 -16.81
N PRO A 229 9.10 -3.48 -17.58
CA PRO A 229 7.95 -2.58 -17.73
C PRO A 229 6.72 -3.27 -18.36
N ASP A 230 6.93 -4.26 -19.23
CA ASP A 230 5.83 -4.98 -19.87
C ASP A 230 5.15 -5.95 -18.91
N LEU A 231 5.91 -6.64 -18.05
CA LEU A 231 5.34 -7.47 -16.99
C LEU A 231 4.52 -6.64 -16.00
N LEU A 232 5.00 -5.44 -15.66
CA LEU A 232 4.27 -4.52 -14.78
C LEU A 232 2.96 -4.05 -15.41
N ARG A 233 2.96 -3.68 -16.71
CA ARG A 233 1.73 -3.33 -17.44
C ARG A 233 0.73 -4.48 -17.44
N THR A 234 1.19 -5.67 -17.80
CA THR A 234 0.33 -6.87 -17.80
C THR A 234 -0.25 -7.16 -16.41
N PHE A 235 0.54 -6.99 -15.34
CA PHE A 235 0.04 -7.13 -13.98
C PHE A 235 -1.11 -6.15 -13.69
N LEU A 236 -0.96 -4.87 -14.08
CA LEU A 236 -1.98 -3.84 -13.87
C LEU A 236 -3.22 -4.08 -14.75
N GLU A 237 -3.05 -4.53 -15.99
CA GLU A 237 -4.15 -4.90 -16.89
C GLU A 237 -5.00 -6.05 -16.32
N VAL A 238 -4.37 -7.14 -15.87
CA VAL A 238 -5.08 -8.27 -15.23
C VAL A 238 -5.81 -7.81 -13.97
N THR A 239 -5.21 -6.90 -13.21
CA THR A 239 -5.84 -6.32 -12.02
C THR A 239 -7.08 -5.51 -12.38
N ASP A 240 -7.01 -4.64 -13.40
CA ASP A 240 -8.14 -3.82 -13.86
C ASP A 240 -9.26 -4.69 -14.43
N GLU A 241 -8.94 -5.70 -15.24
CA GLU A 241 -9.90 -6.69 -15.75
C GLU A 241 -10.62 -7.41 -14.62
N ALA A 242 -9.91 -7.83 -13.58
CA ALA A 242 -10.51 -8.48 -12.41
C ALA A 242 -11.46 -7.53 -11.64
N ASN A 243 -11.08 -6.26 -11.51
CA ASN A 243 -11.91 -5.24 -10.89
C ASN A 243 -13.16 -4.96 -11.74
N ALA A 244 -13.02 -4.83 -13.06
CA ALA A 244 -14.11 -4.60 -13.99
C ALA A 244 -15.10 -5.79 -14.06
N ALA A 245 -14.60 -7.02 -13.92
CA ALA A 245 -15.41 -8.25 -13.90
C ALA A 245 -16.10 -8.51 -12.55
N TRP A 246 -15.85 -7.70 -11.53
CA TRP A 246 -16.42 -7.87 -10.21
C TRP A 246 -17.93 -7.56 -10.18
N MET A 247 -18.72 -8.52 -9.81
CA MET A 247 -20.20 -8.42 -9.74
C MET A 247 -20.76 -8.79 -8.36
N ALA A 248 -19.89 -9.01 -7.39
CA ALA A 248 -20.25 -9.45 -6.03
C ALA A 248 -21.17 -10.68 -5.99
N SER A 249 -21.05 -11.57 -7.01
CA SER A 249 -21.82 -12.83 -7.01
C SER A 249 -21.36 -13.73 -5.87
N ASP A 250 -22.25 -14.61 -5.40
CA ASP A 250 -21.92 -15.56 -4.32
C ASP A 250 -20.68 -16.42 -4.63
N ALA A 251 -20.49 -16.78 -5.89
CA ALA A 251 -19.32 -17.56 -6.33
C ALA A 251 -18.02 -16.75 -6.20
N GLN A 252 -18.02 -15.49 -6.64
CA GLN A 252 -16.89 -14.59 -6.52
C GLN A 252 -16.58 -14.30 -5.05
N LEU A 253 -17.59 -13.95 -4.26
CA LEU A 253 -17.44 -13.68 -2.82
C LEU A 253 -16.84 -14.86 -2.06
N ARG A 254 -17.28 -16.12 -2.35
CA ARG A 254 -16.70 -17.31 -1.72
C ARG A 254 -15.24 -17.52 -2.07
N LYS A 255 -14.87 -17.26 -3.33
CA LYS A 255 -13.47 -17.39 -3.79
C LYS A 255 -12.59 -16.37 -3.09
N VAL A 256 -13.00 -15.11 -3.06
CA VAL A 256 -12.28 -14.02 -2.38
C VAL A 256 -12.20 -14.28 -0.88
N ALA A 257 -13.31 -14.69 -0.23
CA ALA A 257 -13.33 -15.00 1.20
C ALA A 257 -12.32 -16.09 1.57
N ALA A 258 -12.27 -17.16 0.76
CA ALA A 258 -11.32 -18.25 0.99
C ALA A 258 -9.86 -17.80 0.86
N ASP A 259 -9.53 -16.98 -0.15
CA ASP A 259 -8.18 -16.48 -0.36
C ASP A 259 -7.78 -15.41 0.67
N ALA A 260 -8.71 -14.56 1.07
CA ALA A 260 -8.50 -13.55 2.11
C ALA A 260 -8.48 -14.12 3.54
N GLY A 261 -8.81 -15.41 3.72
CA GLY A 261 -8.85 -16.04 5.05
C GLY A 261 -10.00 -15.55 5.94
N MET A 262 -11.13 -15.11 5.33
CA MET A 262 -12.29 -14.57 6.03
C MET A 262 -13.56 -15.40 5.84
N ASP A 263 -14.53 -15.22 6.73
CA ASP A 263 -15.88 -15.72 6.49
C ASP A 263 -16.62 -14.88 5.43
N LEU A 264 -17.65 -15.47 4.82
CA LEU A 264 -18.38 -14.85 3.72
C LEU A 264 -19.08 -13.55 4.11
N LYS A 265 -19.60 -13.46 5.34
CA LYS A 265 -20.30 -12.26 5.82
C LYS A 265 -19.31 -11.10 5.98
N THR A 266 -18.21 -11.32 6.66
CA THR A 266 -17.15 -10.33 6.87
C THR A 266 -16.57 -9.85 5.53
N THR A 267 -16.32 -10.77 4.59
CA THR A 267 -15.88 -10.44 3.24
C THR A 267 -16.88 -9.52 2.52
N LYS A 268 -18.17 -9.88 2.56
CA LYS A 268 -19.22 -9.09 1.92
C LYS A 268 -19.35 -7.70 2.52
N ASP A 269 -19.32 -7.60 3.84
CA ASP A 269 -19.44 -6.34 4.56
C ASP A 269 -18.24 -5.42 4.25
N GLN A 270 -17.02 -5.97 4.23
CA GLN A 270 -15.80 -5.21 3.90
C GLN A 270 -15.85 -4.70 2.45
N MET A 271 -16.13 -5.58 1.49
CA MET A 271 -16.15 -5.21 0.07
C MET A 271 -17.27 -4.23 -0.28
N ALA A 272 -18.36 -4.16 0.49
CA ALA A 272 -19.41 -3.17 0.29
C ALA A 272 -18.94 -1.73 0.55
N GLY A 273 -17.88 -1.54 1.34
CA GLY A 273 -17.25 -0.25 1.62
C GLY A 273 -16.06 0.08 0.72
N PHE A 274 -15.74 -0.79 -0.25
CA PHE A 274 -14.57 -0.63 -1.12
C PHE A 274 -14.98 -0.15 -2.51
N VAL A 275 -14.18 0.78 -3.06
CA VAL A 275 -14.29 1.25 -4.43
C VAL A 275 -13.00 0.92 -5.18
N PHE A 276 -13.13 0.30 -6.34
CA PHE A 276 -12.02 -0.07 -7.21
C PHE A 276 -12.08 0.83 -8.45
N PRO A 277 -11.26 1.89 -8.52
CA PRO A 277 -11.33 2.85 -9.61
C PRO A 277 -10.81 2.22 -10.90
N SER A 278 -11.53 2.45 -12.00
CA SER A 278 -11.07 2.08 -13.35
C SER A 278 -9.78 2.82 -13.72
N VAL A 279 -9.05 2.30 -14.70
CA VAL A 279 -7.85 2.98 -15.23
C VAL A 279 -8.15 4.43 -15.63
N GLY A 280 -9.30 4.67 -16.30
CA GLY A 280 -9.70 6.03 -16.69
C GLY A 280 -9.85 6.97 -15.49
N GLU A 281 -10.51 6.54 -14.41
CA GLU A 281 -10.65 7.32 -13.17
C GLU A 281 -9.31 7.50 -12.46
N GLN A 282 -8.46 6.48 -12.44
CA GLN A 282 -7.12 6.61 -11.88
C GLN A 282 -6.30 7.68 -12.59
N LEU A 283 -6.30 7.66 -13.93
CA LEU A 283 -5.55 8.64 -14.74
C LEU A 283 -6.12 10.05 -14.64
N SER A 284 -7.45 10.22 -14.59
CA SER A 284 -8.08 11.55 -14.53
C SER A 284 -7.99 12.18 -13.15
N ASP A 285 -8.21 11.41 -12.08
CA ASP A 285 -8.44 11.95 -10.74
C ASP A 285 -7.22 11.79 -9.82
N TYR A 286 -6.46 10.70 -9.98
CA TYR A 286 -5.37 10.36 -9.05
C TYR A 286 -3.98 10.71 -9.57
N PHE A 287 -3.67 10.46 -10.85
CA PHE A 287 -2.31 10.56 -11.39
C PHE A 287 -2.03 11.82 -12.22
N GLY A 288 -2.89 12.76 -12.33
CA GLY A 288 -2.64 14.01 -13.04
C GLY A 288 -1.68 14.96 -12.31
N LYS A 289 -1.35 16.09 -12.98
CA LYS A 289 -0.49 17.15 -12.42
C LYS A 289 -1.04 17.71 -11.08
N ASP A 290 -2.36 17.73 -10.95
CA ASP A 290 -3.07 18.17 -9.75
C ASP A 290 -3.85 16.98 -9.13
N GLY A 291 -3.34 15.75 -9.31
CA GLY A 291 -4.02 14.52 -8.92
C GLY A 291 -4.09 14.31 -7.42
N ILE A 292 -5.14 13.63 -6.98
CA ILE A 292 -5.43 13.34 -5.57
C ILE A 292 -4.28 12.59 -4.90
N ALA A 293 -3.61 11.67 -5.64
CA ALA A 293 -2.56 10.83 -5.08
C ALA A 293 -1.35 11.63 -4.59
N ALA A 294 -0.91 12.62 -5.37
CA ALA A 294 0.21 13.48 -4.98
C ALA A 294 -0.15 14.34 -3.76
N ALA A 295 -1.34 14.95 -3.76
CA ALA A 295 -1.81 15.78 -2.65
C ALA A 295 -2.00 14.96 -1.36
N ALA A 296 -2.54 13.75 -1.45
CA ALA A 296 -2.70 12.85 -0.31
C ALA A 296 -1.35 12.41 0.25
N ALA A 297 -0.40 12.05 -0.62
CA ALA A 297 0.95 11.67 -0.21
C ALA A 297 1.70 12.82 0.47
N GLU A 298 1.55 14.06 0.00
CA GLU A 298 2.09 15.25 0.63
C GLU A 298 1.49 15.45 2.03
N SER A 299 0.16 15.37 2.15
CA SER A 299 -0.54 15.48 3.44
C SER A 299 -0.06 14.44 4.44
N LEU A 300 0.10 13.18 4.02
CA LEU A 300 0.65 12.10 4.82
C LEU A 300 2.10 12.39 5.23
N GLY A 301 2.92 12.86 4.29
CA GLY A 301 4.31 13.23 4.55
C GLY A 301 4.44 14.28 5.64
N LEU A 302 3.51 15.23 5.73
CA LEU A 302 3.46 16.24 6.80
C LEU A 302 3.12 15.64 8.16
N VAL A 303 2.22 14.65 8.20
CA VAL A 303 1.81 13.96 9.46
C VAL A 303 2.95 13.12 10.03
N PHE A 304 3.68 12.37 9.18
CA PHE A 304 4.75 11.47 9.61
C PHE A 304 6.15 12.08 9.53
N LYS A 305 6.26 13.37 9.33
CA LYS A 305 7.54 14.06 9.19
C LYS A 305 8.42 13.85 10.42
N LYS A 306 9.54 13.14 10.23
CA LYS A 306 10.61 13.04 11.24
C LYS A 306 11.55 14.23 11.12
N PRO A 307 12.14 14.74 12.23
CA PRO A 307 13.19 15.74 12.17
C PRO A 307 14.34 15.25 11.26
N GLY A 308 14.73 16.06 10.28
CA GLY A 308 15.75 15.72 9.29
C GLY A 308 15.24 14.91 8.09
N ALA A 309 13.97 14.56 8.05
CA ALA A 309 13.38 13.95 6.88
C ALA A 309 13.33 14.94 5.69
N TRP A 310 13.58 14.43 4.55
CA TRP A 310 13.62 14.93 3.20
C TRP A 310 12.55 15.95 2.82
N ASN A 311 12.92 16.81 1.87
CA ASN A 311 11.97 17.70 1.20
C ASN A 311 11.05 16.84 0.30
N VAL A 312 9.88 16.50 0.83
CA VAL A 312 8.87 15.61 0.26
C VAL A 312 8.38 16.14 -1.10
N ASP A 313 8.28 17.48 -1.22
CA ASP A 313 7.66 18.17 -2.36
C ASP A 313 8.28 17.84 -3.72
N GLN A 314 9.58 17.54 -3.77
CA GLN A 314 10.27 17.32 -5.03
C GLN A 314 10.32 15.85 -5.50
N LYS A 315 10.15 14.89 -4.59
CA LYS A 315 10.25 13.46 -4.95
C LYS A 315 8.91 12.77 -5.05
N ILE A 316 7.90 13.15 -4.28
CA ILE A 316 6.57 12.50 -4.35
C ILE A 316 6.05 12.55 -5.79
N ALA A 317 6.06 13.70 -6.44
CA ALA A 317 5.62 13.85 -7.83
C ALA A 317 6.45 13.04 -8.85
N LYS A 318 7.66 12.57 -8.49
CA LYS A 318 8.50 11.76 -9.38
C LYS A 318 8.28 10.25 -9.22
N VAL A 319 7.74 9.84 -8.08
CA VAL A 319 7.53 8.43 -7.74
C VAL A 319 6.07 8.01 -7.85
N ILE A 320 5.15 8.96 -8.10
CA ILE A 320 3.74 8.71 -8.36
C ILE A 320 3.49 8.87 -9.86
N THR A 321 3.18 7.79 -10.55
CA THR A 321 3.07 7.79 -12.01
C THR A 321 2.00 6.83 -12.52
N GLY A 322 1.18 7.31 -13.47
CA GLY A 322 0.23 6.48 -14.21
C GLY A 322 0.79 5.93 -15.54
N GLU A 323 2.09 6.05 -15.81
CA GLU A 323 2.71 5.69 -17.10
C GLU A 323 2.59 4.20 -17.47
N PHE A 324 2.26 3.34 -16.52
CA PHE A 324 2.07 1.90 -16.72
C PHE A 324 0.60 1.50 -16.86
N LEU A 325 -0.35 2.43 -16.62
CA LEU A 325 -1.79 2.23 -16.83
C LEU A 325 -2.13 2.50 -18.31
N ASN A 326 -2.84 1.58 -18.95
CA ASN A 326 -3.24 1.67 -20.36
C ASN A 326 -4.75 1.76 -20.53
#